data_b6e30e0aa5f3000e7cde12bc028974d4
#
_entry.id   b6e30e0aa5f3000e7cde12bc028974d4
#
_cell.length_a   1.000
_cell.length_b   1.000
_cell.length_c   1.000
_cell.angle_alpha   90.00
_cell.angle_beta   90.00
_cell.angle_gamma   90.00
#
_symmetry.space_group_name_H-M   'P 1'
#
loop_
_entity.id
_entity.type
_entity.pdbx_description
1 polymer ?
#
loop_
_entity_poly.entity_id
_entity_poly.type
_entity_poly.pdbx_seq_one_letter_code
_entity_poly.pdbx_strand_id
1 'polypeptide(L)'
;LFTVKISGLAGGHSGTDINSGRMSAVALTGMMLPFLYAQCPFNIVSVTCDGKDNAIARECAFTVYCPDPDRLKASVRTAESELKKTLCANDSDFSVSCNPEDLKYGDKAARKMCDSLTTKKVIDILGLSKTGALKMSNQIPGLVEHSQNLGIVKTFENEIVFSFSISTNVGIFIIS
;
A
#
# COMPACT_ATOMS: atom_id res chain seq x y z
N LEU A 1 8.74 -2.96 -18.13
CA LEU A 1 8.12 -2.37 -16.95
C LEU A 1 6.65 -2.73 -16.88
N PHE A 2 6.14 -2.90 -15.66
CA PHE A 2 4.73 -3.19 -15.40
C PHE A 2 4.24 -2.36 -14.24
N THR A 3 3.08 -1.75 -14.41
CA THR A 3 2.39 -1.06 -13.33
C THR A 3 1.26 -1.95 -12.80
N VAL A 4 1.32 -2.25 -11.51
CA VAL A 4 0.26 -2.92 -10.77
C VAL A 4 -0.50 -1.85 -10.00
N LYS A 5 -1.82 -1.78 -10.21
CA LYS A 5 -2.68 -0.81 -9.54
C LYS A 5 -3.79 -1.51 -8.77
N ILE A 6 -3.89 -1.20 -7.49
CA ILE A 6 -5.01 -1.53 -6.62
C ILE A 6 -6.01 -0.38 -6.67
N SER A 7 -7.30 -0.67 -6.84
CA SER A 7 -8.38 0.31 -6.93
C SER A 7 -9.72 -0.26 -6.45
N GLY A 8 -10.75 0.60 -6.39
CA GLY A 8 -12.12 0.19 -6.06
C GLY A 8 -12.40 0.04 -4.56
N LEU A 9 -11.51 0.49 -3.68
CA LEU A 9 -11.75 0.46 -2.24
C LEU A 9 -12.61 1.65 -1.79
N ALA A 10 -13.41 1.44 -0.76
CA ALA A 10 -14.31 2.45 -0.21
C ALA A 10 -13.56 3.67 0.37
N GLY A 11 -12.40 3.41 0.99
CA GLY A 11 -11.65 4.45 1.70
C GLY A 11 -12.41 4.98 2.91
N GLY A 12 -12.05 6.18 3.37
CA GLY A 12 -12.70 6.82 4.51
C GLY A 12 -11.76 7.79 5.23
N HIS A 13 -12.26 8.36 6.33
CA HIS A 13 -11.46 9.22 7.21
C HIS A 13 -10.70 8.36 8.22
N SER A 14 -9.37 8.56 8.33
CA SER A 14 -8.53 7.74 9.22
C SER A 14 -8.81 7.90 10.72
N GLY A 15 -9.57 8.90 11.11
CA GLY A 15 -10.03 9.08 12.50
C GLY A 15 -11.36 8.38 12.79
N THR A 16 -12.38 8.58 11.93
CA THR A 16 -13.74 8.08 12.16
C THR A 16 -13.99 6.69 11.59
N ASP A 17 -13.38 6.37 10.44
CA ASP A 17 -13.62 5.11 9.74
C ASP A 17 -12.53 4.06 9.96
N ILE A 18 -11.51 4.36 10.75
CA ILE A 18 -10.32 3.49 10.93
C ILE A 18 -10.66 2.10 11.49
N ASN A 19 -11.78 1.99 12.21
CA ASN A 19 -12.27 0.75 12.81
C ASN A 19 -13.52 0.20 12.09
N SER A 20 -13.83 0.67 10.89
CA SER A 20 -15.02 0.27 10.12
C SER A 20 -14.81 -1.03 9.32
N GLY A 21 -13.66 -1.66 9.40
CA GLY A 21 -13.30 -2.86 8.63
C GLY A 21 -12.90 -2.57 7.18
N ARG A 22 -12.86 -1.31 6.75
CA ARG A 22 -12.41 -0.92 5.41
C ARG A 22 -10.91 -1.11 5.26
N MET A 23 -10.50 -1.61 4.09
CA MET A 23 -9.10 -1.84 3.81
C MET A 23 -8.44 -0.61 3.18
N SER A 24 -7.15 -0.44 3.47
CA SER A 24 -6.31 0.57 2.81
C SER A 24 -5.58 -0.04 1.61
N ALA A 25 -5.60 0.63 0.48
CA ALA A 25 -4.86 0.20 -0.71
C ALA A 25 -3.35 0.05 -0.45
N VAL A 26 -2.78 0.91 0.42
CA VAL A 26 -1.38 0.79 0.83
C VAL A 26 -1.14 -0.48 1.65
N ALA A 27 -2.05 -0.79 2.58
CA ALA A 27 -1.96 -2.03 3.37
C ALA A 27 -2.06 -3.27 2.48
N LEU A 28 -2.99 -3.29 1.51
CA LEU A 28 -3.09 -4.37 0.54
C LEU A 28 -1.84 -4.48 -0.34
N THR A 29 -1.25 -3.33 -0.75
CA THR A 29 0.04 -3.32 -1.46
C THR A 29 1.13 -3.97 -0.62
N GLY A 30 1.20 -3.63 0.67
CA GLY A 30 2.14 -4.24 1.62
C GLY A 30 1.95 -5.75 1.79
N MET A 31 0.72 -6.25 1.71
CA MET A 31 0.43 -7.69 1.74
C MET A 31 0.81 -8.38 0.42
N MET A 32 0.59 -7.70 -0.71
CA MET A 32 0.87 -8.27 -2.04
C MET A 32 2.36 -8.34 -2.36
N LEU A 33 3.12 -7.28 -2.09
CA LEU A 33 4.51 -7.15 -2.54
C LEU A 33 5.42 -8.29 -2.09
N PRO A 34 5.43 -8.74 -0.81
CA PRO A 34 6.25 -9.88 -0.38
C PRO A 34 5.89 -11.17 -1.12
N PHE A 35 4.58 -11.42 -1.32
CA PHE A 35 4.11 -12.59 -2.06
C PHE A 35 4.57 -12.54 -3.52
N LEU A 36 4.36 -11.41 -4.22
CA LEU A 36 4.76 -11.25 -5.62
C LEU A 36 6.28 -11.41 -5.78
N TYR A 37 7.05 -10.80 -4.88
CA TYR A 37 8.50 -10.85 -4.92
C TYR A 37 9.05 -12.27 -4.72
N ALA A 38 8.41 -13.05 -3.84
CA ALA A 38 8.76 -14.45 -3.62
C ALA A 38 8.46 -15.34 -4.85
N GLN A 39 7.38 -15.03 -5.60
CA GLN A 39 7.03 -15.77 -6.81
C GLN A 39 7.88 -15.38 -8.01
N CYS A 40 8.16 -14.11 -8.17
CA CYS A 40 8.88 -13.54 -9.30
C CYS A 40 9.69 -12.33 -8.83
N PRO A 41 10.99 -12.47 -8.54
CA PRO A 41 11.82 -11.34 -8.13
C PRO A 41 11.82 -10.22 -9.17
N PHE A 42 11.69 -8.98 -8.70
CA PHE A 42 11.64 -7.77 -9.50
C PHE A 42 12.38 -6.62 -8.80
N ASN A 43 12.57 -5.52 -9.50
CA ASN A 43 13.04 -4.27 -8.90
C ASN A 43 11.91 -3.23 -8.94
N ILE A 44 11.68 -2.54 -7.82
CA ILE A 44 10.72 -1.44 -7.74
C ILE A 44 11.29 -0.23 -8.49
N VAL A 45 10.44 0.40 -9.28
CA VAL A 45 10.72 1.66 -9.98
C VAL A 45 9.99 2.81 -9.29
N SER A 46 8.73 2.60 -8.90
CA SER A 46 7.97 3.58 -8.15
C SER A 46 6.88 2.93 -7.31
N VAL A 47 6.51 3.60 -6.24
CA VAL A 47 5.27 3.35 -5.49
C VAL A 47 4.57 4.70 -5.34
N THR A 48 3.29 4.75 -5.67
CA THR A 48 2.50 5.97 -5.59
C THR A 48 1.14 5.65 -4.98
N CYS A 49 0.85 6.31 -3.89
CA CYS A 49 -0.44 6.35 -3.25
C CYS A 49 -0.76 7.82 -2.97
N ASP A 50 -1.57 8.43 -3.81
CA ASP A 50 -1.90 9.87 -3.75
C ASP A 50 -3.11 10.12 -2.83
N GLY A 51 -3.09 9.56 -1.65
CA GLY A 51 -4.08 9.82 -0.62
C GLY A 51 -3.86 11.15 0.10
N LYS A 52 -4.65 11.35 1.16
CA LYS A 52 -4.39 12.37 2.18
C LYS A 52 -3.86 11.65 3.41
N ASP A 53 -3.08 12.34 4.21
CA ASP A 53 -2.54 11.82 5.48
C ASP A 53 -3.64 11.34 6.45
N ASN A 54 -4.80 12.02 6.43
CA ASN A 54 -5.97 11.71 7.24
C ASN A 54 -7.04 10.87 6.52
N ALA A 55 -6.70 10.22 5.41
CA ALA A 55 -7.63 9.36 4.67
C ALA A 55 -7.10 7.92 4.55
N ILE A 56 -8.01 6.96 4.63
CA ILE A 56 -7.75 5.56 4.27
C ILE A 56 -7.61 5.52 2.75
N ALA A 57 -6.46 5.06 2.28
CA ALA A 57 -6.13 5.09 0.86
C ALA A 57 -7.06 4.18 0.03
N ARG A 58 -7.65 4.73 -1.03
CA ARG A 58 -8.58 4.03 -1.94
C ARG A 58 -7.86 3.34 -3.09
N GLU A 59 -6.72 3.87 -3.48
CA GLU A 59 -5.91 3.40 -4.59
C GLU A 59 -4.43 3.43 -4.22
N CYS A 60 -3.68 2.50 -4.79
CA CYS A 60 -2.23 2.49 -4.73
C CYS A 60 -1.70 1.83 -6.00
N ALA A 61 -0.64 2.40 -6.57
CA ALA A 61 0.03 1.83 -7.73
C ALA A 61 1.52 1.65 -7.45
N PHE A 62 2.09 0.59 -7.98
CA PHE A 62 3.53 0.40 -7.98
C PHE A 62 4.00 -0.09 -9.35
N THR A 63 5.13 0.44 -9.80
CA THR A 63 5.77 0.05 -11.04
C THR A 63 7.01 -0.77 -10.74
N VAL A 64 7.16 -1.88 -11.47
CA VAL A 64 8.28 -2.80 -11.30
C VAL A 64 8.94 -3.13 -12.64
N TYR A 65 10.23 -3.34 -12.59
CA TYR A 65 10.96 -4.06 -13.65
C TYR A 65 10.99 -5.54 -13.29
N CYS A 66 10.29 -6.34 -14.07
CA CYS A 66 10.20 -7.78 -13.87
C CYS A 66 10.67 -8.51 -15.13
N PRO A 67 11.64 -9.46 -15.02
CA PRO A 67 12.15 -10.21 -16.16
C PRO A 67 11.15 -11.26 -16.68
N ASP A 68 10.17 -11.70 -15.87
CA ASP A 68 9.16 -12.68 -16.22
C ASP A 68 7.74 -12.08 -16.09
N PRO A 69 7.25 -11.41 -17.14
CA PRO A 69 5.95 -10.74 -17.12
C PRO A 69 4.75 -11.68 -16.92
N ASP A 70 4.83 -12.87 -17.48
CA ASP A 70 3.69 -13.81 -17.44
C ASP A 70 3.54 -14.39 -16.02
N ARG A 71 4.65 -14.70 -15.38
CA ARG A 71 4.68 -15.11 -13.98
C ARG A 71 4.21 -13.99 -13.05
N LEU A 72 4.61 -12.75 -13.30
CA LEU A 72 4.14 -11.59 -12.53
C LEU A 72 2.61 -11.46 -12.64
N LYS A 73 2.06 -11.48 -13.86
CA LYS A 73 0.61 -11.38 -14.08
C LYS A 73 -0.16 -12.52 -13.44
N ALA A 74 0.34 -13.75 -13.53
CA ALA A 74 -0.27 -14.91 -12.88
C ALA A 74 -0.29 -14.73 -11.35
N SER A 75 0.83 -14.29 -10.77
CA SER A 75 0.95 -14.04 -9.32
C SER A 75 0.03 -12.91 -8.85
N VAL A 76 -0.13 -11.84 -9.64
CA VAL A 76 -1.05 -10.74 -9.34
C VAL A 76 -2.50 -11.24 -9.30
N ARG A 77 -2.92 -12.07 -10.26
CA ARG A 77 -4.28 -12.66 -10.27
C ARG A 77 -4.51 -13.55 -9.04
N THR A 78 -3.52 -14.34 -8.66
CA THR A 78 -3.59 -15.18 -7.45
C THR A 78 -3.74 -14.31 -6.20
N ALA A 79 -2.90 -13.28 -6.06
CA ALA A 79 -2.96 -12.36 -4.93
C ALA A 79 -4.31 -11.62 -4.86
N GLU A 80 -4.82 -11.13 -6.00
CA GLU A 80 -6.14 -10.50 -6.07
C GLU A 80 -7.24 -11.43 -5.57
N SER A 81 -7.25 -12.69 -6.06
CA SER A 81 -8.25 -13.69 -5.67
C SER A 81 -8.21 -13.99 -4.16
N GLU A 82 -7.02 -14.10 -3.56
CA GLU A 82 -6.88 -14.35 -2.13
C GLU A 82 -7.30 -13.13 -1.30
N LEU A 83 -6.89 -11.93 -1.71
CA LEU A 83 -7.26 -10.70 -1.01
C LEU A 83 -8.77 -10.46 -1.04
N LYS A 84 -9.45 -10.73 -2.15
CA LYS A 84 -10.93 -10.61 -2.25
C LYS A 84 -11.68 -11.40 -1.16
N LYS A 85 -11.12 -12.50 -0.69
CA LYS A 85 -11.74 -13.32 0.38
C LYS A 85 -11.69 -12.66 1.76
N THR A 86 -10.81 -11.67 1.94
CA THR A 86 -10.59 -11.00 3.24
C THR A 86 -11.27 -9.64 3.34
N LEU A 87 -11.86 -9.16 2.22
CA LEU A 87 -12.45 -7.83 2.17
C LEU A 87 -13.87 -7.81 2.73
N CYS A 88 -14.26 -6.67 3.31
CA CYS A 88 -15.63 -6.44 3.74
C CYS A 88 -16.52 -6.03 2.55
N ALA A 89 -17.83 -6.08 2.76
CA ALA A 89 -18.81 -5.73 1.71
C ALA A 89 -18.66 -4.31 1.15
N ASN A 90 -18.10 -3.39 1.94
CA ASN A 90 -17.86 -2.01 1.49
C ASN A 90 -16.76 -1.88 0.43
N ASP A 91 -15.89 -2.87 0.32
CA ASP A 91 -14.78 -2.93 -0.64
C ASP A 91 -15.10 -3.87 -1.81
N SER A 92 -16.39 -4.04 -2.17
CA SER A 92 -16.87 -4.96 -3.22
C SER A 92 -16.29 -4.67 -4.61
N ASP A 93 -15.96 -3.40 -4.91
CA ASP A 93 -15.44 -2.97 -6.20
C ASP A 93 -13.91 -3.12 -6.33
N PHE A 94 -13.28 -3.70 -5.30
CA PHE A 94 -11.84 -3.96 -5.30
C PHE A 94 -11.40 -4.72 -6.54
N SER A 95 -10.35 -4.20 -7.16
CA SER A 95 -9.71 -4.81 -8.31
C SER A 95 -8.22 -4.51 -8.35
N VAL A 96 -7.48 -5.42 -8.99
CA VAL A 96 -6.05 -5.25 -9.24
C VAL A 96 -5.79 -5.37 -10.73
N SER A 97 -5.17 -4.36 -11.32
CA SER A 97 -4.69 -4.41 -12.70
C SER A 97 -3.17 -4.56 -12.75
N CYS A 98 -2.67 -5.23 -13.80
CA CYS A 98 -1.24 -5.38 -14.07
C CYS A 98 -1.01 -5.13 -15.56
N ASN A 99 -0.58 -3.93 -15.90
CA ASN A 99 -0.44 -3.48 -17.28
C ASN A 99 1.01 -3.16 -17.62
N PRO A 100 1.45 -3.45 -18.87
CA PRO A 100 2.72 -2.94 -19.34
C PRO A 100 2.70 -1.42 -19.29
N GLU A 101 3.81 -0.81 -18.92
CA GLU A 101 3.98 0.63 -18.96
C GLU A 101 4.58 1.02 -20.32
N ASP A 102 3.81 1.79 -21.11
CA ASP A 102 4.29 2.37 -22.35
C ASP A 102 5.29 3.48 -22.02
N LEU A 103 6.57 3.18 -22.14
CA LEU A 103 7.62 4.19 -22.13
C LEU A 103 7.49 5.02 -23.41
N LYS A 104 6.81 6.14 -23.36
CA LYS A 104 6.81 7.10 -24.47
C LYS A 104 8.25 7.52 -24.74
N TYR A 105 8.65 7.41 -26.00
CA TYR A 105 9.98 7.83 -26.46
C TYR A 105 10.15 9.32 -26.14
N GLY A 106 10.93 9.65 -25.12
CA GLY A 106 11.10 11.00 -24.59
C GLY A 106 11.04 11.13 -23.09
N ASP A 107 10.34 10.25 -22.35
CA ASP A 107 10.39 10.15 -20.90
C ASP A 107 11.70 9.48 -20.42
N LYS A 108 12.83 9.95 -21.00
CA LYS A 108 14.19 9.59 -20.60
C LYS A 108 14.67 10.29 -19.31
N ALA A 109 13.80 10.84 -18.52
CA ALA A 109 14.08 10.84 -17.08
C ALA A 109 14.00 9.36 -16.69
N ALA A 110 15.12 8.66 -16.83
CA ALA A 110 15.25 7.27 -16.45
C ALA A 110 14.68 7.15 -15.04
N ARG A 111 13.44 6.62 -14.92
CA ARG A 111 12.88 6.32 -13.62
C ARG A 111 13.91 5.40 -12.99
N LYS A 112 14.58 5.92 -11.98
CA LYS A 112 15.70 5.26 -11.35
C LYS A 112 15.15 4.02 -10.66
N MET A 113 15.49 2.88 -11.20
CA MET A 113 15.08 1.60 -10.63
C MET A 113 15.83 1.41 -9.29
N CYS A 114 15.11 1.05 -8.26
CA CYS A 114 15.70 0.65 -7.00
C CYS A 114 16.60 -0.58 -7.20
N ASP A 115 17.75 -0.61 -6.56
CA ASP A 115 18.53 -1.84 -6.47
C ASP A 115 17.79 -2.91 -5.64
N SER A 116 18.31 -4.13 -5.64
CA SER A 116 17.67 -5.25 -4.94
C SER A 116 17.56 -5.03 -3.43
N LEU A 117 18.53 -4.34 -2.81
CA LEU A 117 18.50 -4.05 -1.38
C LEU A 117 17.43 -3.01 -1.05
N THR A 118 17.37 -1.92 -1.81
CA THR A 118 16.35 -0.88 -1.66
C THR A 118 14.96 -1.43 -1.95
N THR A 119 14.81 -2.26 -2.99
CA THR A 119 13.55 -2.96 -3.29
C THR A 119 13.05 -3.76 -2.08
N LYS A 120 13.93 -4.57 -1.46
CA LYS A 120 13.56 -5.34 -0.26
C LYS A 120 13.16 -4.44 0.91
N LYS A 121 13.91 -3.35 1.16
CA LYS A 121 13.56 -2.38 2.20
C LYS A 121 12.18 -1.77 2.00
N VAL A 122 11.83 -1.40 0.77
CA VAL A 122 10.50 -0.86 0.43
C VAL A 122 9.42 -1.91 0.67
N ILE A 123 9.64 -3.15 0.25
CA ILE A 123 8.73 -4.28 0.51
C ILE A 123 8.54 -4.48 2.01
N ASP A 124 9.63 -4.49 2.79
CA ASP A 124 9.58 -4.70 4.24
C ASP A 124 8.86 -3.54 4.94
N ILE A 125 9.14 -2.29 4.58
CA ILE A 125 8.44 -1.13 5.14
C ILE A 125 6.94 -1.24 4.89
N LEU A 126 6.51 -1.50 3.67
CA LEU A 126 5.09 -1.62 3.32
C LEU A 126 4.44 -2.83 3.99
N GLY A 127 5.12 -3.98 3.99
CA GLY A 127 4.60 -5.23 4.56
C GLY A 127 4.50 -5.23 6.09
N LEU A 128 5.39 -4.50 6.77
CA LEU A 128 5.42 -4.42 8.24
C LEU A 128 4.64 -3.22 8.78
N SER A 129 4.31 -2.24 7.93
CA SER A 129 3.56 -1.05 8.34
C SER A 129 2.12 -1.41 8.63
N LYS A 130 1.75 -1.40 9.90
CA LYS A 130 0.37 -1.59 10.32
C LYS A 130 -0.45 -0.35 9.95
N THR A 131 -1.65 -0.55 9.43
CA THR A 131 -2.66 0.49 9.19
C THR A 131 -3.97 0.02 9.81
N GLY A 132 -4.61 0.88 10.59
CA GLY A 132 -5.86 0.55 11.28
C GLY A 132 -5.84 0.90 12.77
N ALA A 133 -6.84 0.41 13.49
CA ALA A 133 -6.89 0.49 14.94
C ALA A 133 -5.82 -0.45 15.53
N LEU A 134 -4.87 0.12 16.27
CA LEU A 134 -3.79 -0.64 16.93
C LEU A 134 -4.17 -1.06 18.36
N LYS A 135 -4.99 -0.26 19.02
CA LYS A 135 -5.47 -0.53 20.38
C LYS A 135 -6.88 0.01 20.56
N MET A 136 -7.75 -0.82 21.07
CA MET A 136 -9.11 -0.47 21.50
C MET A 136 -9.12 -0.15 22.99
N SER A 137 -10.03 0.73 23.42
CA SER A 137 -10.23 1.03 24.84
C SER A 137 -10.78 -0.18 25.58
N ASN A 138 -10.18 -0.46 26.74
CA ASN A 138 -10.72 -1.46 27.67
C ASN A 138 -11.85 -0.91 28.54
N GLN A 139 -12.02 0.42 28.57
CA GLN A 139 -12.99 1.11 29.43
C GLN A 139 -14.24 1.55 28.66
N ILE A 140 -14.06 1.95 27.38
CA ILE A 140 -15.14 2.50 26.56
C ILE A 140 -15.30 1.61 25.32
N PRO A 141 -16.40 0.84 25.23
CA PRO A 141 -16.65 -0.02 24.06
C PRO A 141 -16.67 0.80 22.75
N GLY A 142 -15.96 0.29 21.75
CA GLY A 142 -15.90 0.91 20.41
C GLY A 142 -14.92 2.07 20.27
N LEU A 143 -14.32 2.58 21.35
CA LEU A 143 -13.34 3.66 21.28
C LEU A 143 -11.96 3.11 20.84
N VAL A 144 -11.39 3.69 19.80
CA VAL A 144 -10.02 3.43 19.37
C VAL A 144 -9.07 4.29 20.22
N GLU A 145 -8.19 3.68 20.99
CA GLU A 145 -7.17 4.38 21.78
C GLU A 145 -5.95 4.77 20.97
N HIS A 146 -5.48 3.86 20.12
CA HIS A 146 -4.36 4.10 19.23
C HIS A 146 -4.69 3.63 17.82
N SER A 147 -4.39 4.45 16.82
CA SER A 147 -4.49 4.10 15.42
C SER A 147 -3.29 4.63 14.64
N GLN A 148 -3.01 3.97 13.52
CA GLN A 148 -2.00 4.37 12.55
C GLN A 148 -2.57 4.23 11.15
N ASN A 149 -2.28 5.22 10.32
CA ASN A 149 -2.65 5.22 8.91
C ASN A 149 -1.42 5.60 8.06
N LEU A 150 -0.96 4.70 7.20
CA LEU A 150 -0.05 5.04 6.13
C LEU A 150 -0.90 5.54 4.94
N GLY A 151 -1.09 6.85 4.85
CA GLY A 151 -2.01 7.47 3.90
C GLY A 151 -1.35 7.85 2.58
N ILE A 152 -0.06 8.17 2.59
CA ILE A 152 0.67 8.65 1.42
C ILE A 152 1.96 7.87 1.25
N VAL A 153 2.20 7.42 0.02
CA VAL A 153 3.51 6.92 -0.42
C VAL A 153 3.83 7.60 -1.74
N LYS A 154 5.00 8.24 -1.82
CA LYS A 154 5.44 8.94 -3.03
C LYS A 154 6.87 8.62 -3.37
N THR A 155 7.10 8.28 -4.63
CA THR A 155 8.43 8.13 -5.20
C THR A 155 8.85 9.44 -5.86
N PHE A 156 10.00 9.94 -5.46
CA PHE A 156 10.72 11.05 -6.07
C PHE A 156 11.98 10.52 -6.78
N GLU A 157 12.77 11.41 -7.36
CA GLU A 157 13.95 11.02 -8.15
C GLU A 157 14.96 10.16 -7.37
N ASN A 158 15.19 10.48 -6.09
CA ASN A 158 16.22 9.82 -5.27
C ASN A 158 15.70 9.24 -3.95
N GLU A 159 14.39 9.32 -3.71
CA GLU A 159 13.79 8.85 -2.45
C GLU A 159 12.37 8.34 -2.64
N ILE A 160 11.93 7.48 -1.72
CA ILE A 160 10.53 7.08 -1.55
C ILE A 160 10.10 7.54 -0.16
N VAL A 161 9.08 8.40 -0.11
CA VAL A 161 8.56 8.99 1.12
C VAL A 161 7.31 8.25 1.56
N PHE A 162 7.25 7.89 2.84
CA PHE A 162 6.13 7.26 3.51
C PHE A 162 5.59 8.20 4.58
N SER A 163 4.31 8.62 4.45
CA SER A 163 3.69 9.54 5.41
C SER A 163 2.66 8.81 6.27
N PHE A 164 2.91 8.81 7.57
CA PHE A 164 2.05 8.19 8.56
C PHE A 164 1.27 9.24 9.34
N SER A 165 -0.02 8.99 9.59
CA SER A 165 -0.82 9.68 10.59
C SER A 165 -1.01 8.74 11.77
N ILE A 166 -0.61 9.18 12.96
CA ILE A 166 -0.74 8.43 14.20
C ILE A 166 -1.69 9.21 15.10
N SER A 167 -2.73 8.53 15.63
CA SER A 167 -3.67 9.12 16.57
C SER A 167 -3.66 8.35 17.88
N THR A 168 -3.74 9.10 18.98
CA THR A 168 -3.85 8.54 20.32
C THR A 168 -4.84 9.36 21.16
N ASN A 169 -5.73 8.68 21.87
CA ASN A 169 -6.69 9.27 22.79
C ASN A 169 -6.23 9.16 24.27
N VAL A 170 -5.04 8.63 24.51
CA VAL A 170 -4.43 8.55 25.84
C VAL A 170 -3.36 9.63 25.93
N GLY A 171 -3.51 10.57 26.85
CA GLY A 171 -2.72 11.78 27.08
C GLY A 171 -1.30 11.82 26.51
N ILE A 172 -0.85 13.01 26.19
CA ILE A 172 0.36 13.35 25.45
C ILE A 172 1.58 12.61 25.99
N PHE A 173 2.11 11.65 25.22
CA PHE A 173 3.49 11.23 25.34
C PHE A 173 4.31 12.01 24.29
N ILE A 174 5.04 13.00 24.75
CA ILE A 174 6.08 13.65 23.93
C ILE A 174 7.28 12.71 23.99
N ILE A 175 7.61 12.09 22.87
CA ILE A 175 8.91 11.43 22.70
C ILE A 175 9.81 12.49 22.06
N SER A 176 10.72 13.02 22.87
CA SER A 176 11.82 13.90 22.41
C SER A 176 13.00 13.05 21.97
#